data_d1f7aad81248bbb8719359cc105532c6
#
_entry.id   d1f7aad81248bbb8719359cc105532c6
#
_cell.length_a   1.000
_cell.length_b   1.000
_cell.length_c   1.000
_cell.angle_alpha   90.00
_cell.angle_beta   90.00
_cell.angle_gamma   90.00
#
_symmetry.space_group_name_H-M   'P 1'
#
loop_
_entity.id
_entity.type
_entity.pdbx_description
1 polymer ?
#
loop_
_entity_poly.entity_id
_entity_poly.type
_entity_poly.pdbx_seq_one_letter_code
_entity_poly.pdbx_strand_id
1 'polypeptide(L)'
;AASDVYKRQDFAWYEKLPLAGWKILVTRPKENISRTAALLREKGAEVLELPSISIIPLEDQSRLYQAFSHIRSYDWLVFTSPAGVEVFFRQMEKKKIDLRSLGNAKIAVIGEGTKKKFLERGIYPDFMPSVYDGNTLGKELGALLNGTEKILIPRASLGNRELAEELKKTGAQVDDVPTYETGYVSCPLINEKREFEEGTIDLAVFTSASTVKGFVESTKGLDYSRVRAACIGKQTRAAADSYGMQTYMSEKATIDSLIELVETLKRSEEKWN
;
A
#
# COMPACT_ATOMS: atom_id res chain seq x y z
N ALA A 1 18.17 38.10 -26.58
CA ALA A 1 16.84 37.63 -27.05
C ALA A 1 16.89 36.29 -27.81
N ALA A 2 17.89 36.00 -28.65
CA ALA A 2 18.01 34.75 -29.40
C ALA A 2 18.37 33.54 -28.48
N SER A 3 19.16 33.74 -27.41
CA SER A 3 19.59 32.69 -26.50
C SER A 3 18.43 32.12 -25.61
N ASP A 4 17.41 32.95 -25.34
CA ASP A 4 16.28 32.53 -24.49
C ASP A 4 15.25 31.70 -25.27
N VAL A 5 15.16 31.90 -26.58
CA VAL A 5 14.29 31.08 -27.46
C VAL A 5 14.88 29.69 -27.66
N TYR A 6 16.20 29.55 -27.80
CA TYR A 6 16.86 28.25 -27.89
C TYR A 6 16.74 27.45 -26.58
N LYS A 7 16.91 28.09 -25.43
CA LYS A 7 16.71 27.42 -24.12
C LYS A 7 15.28 26.91 -23.88
N ARG A 8 14.26 27.62 -24.38
CA ARG A 8 12.86 27.17 -24.31
C ARG A 8 12.57 25.94 -25.19
N GLN A 9 13.24 25.82 -26.35
CA GLN A 9 13.05 24.66 -27.22
C GLN A 9 13.62 23.38 -26.63
N ASP A 10 14.70 23.44 -25.85
CA ASP A 10 15.30 22.27 -25.18
C ASP A 10 14.42 21.68 -24.07
N PHE A 11 13.51 22.47 -23.50
CA PHE A 11 12.56 22.01 -22.45
C PHE A 11 11.14 21.74 -22.97
N ALA A 12 10.84 22.01 -24.24
CA ALA A 12 9.52 21.82 -24.81
C ALA A 12 9.02 20.37 -24.79
N TRP A 13 9.94 19.39 -24.66
CA TRP A 13 9.57 18.00 -24.50
C TRP A 13 8.95 17.72 -23.13
N TYR A 14 9.38 18.40 -22.07
CA TYR A 14 8.85 18.23 -20.72
C TYR A 14 7.40 18.75 -20.61
N GLU A 15 7.11 19.90 -21.24
CA GLU A 15 5.77 20.49 -21.29
C GLU A 15 4.74 19.61 -22.03
N LYS A 16 5.21 18.67 -22.86
CA LYS A 16 4.39 17.69 -23.59
C LYS A 16 4.09 16.42 -22.80
N LEU A 17 4.70 16.26 -21.63
CA LEU A 17 4.44 15.08 -20.80
C LEU A 17 3.01 15.10 -20.24
N PRO A 18 2.37 13.91 -20.09
CA PRO A 18 0.94 13.82 -19.74
C PRO A 18 0.54 14.54 -18.44
N LEU A 19 1.47 14.69 -17.48
CA LEU A 19 1.21 15.31 -16.18
C LEU A 19 1.99 16.62 -15.98
N ALA A 20 2.58 17.20 -17.03
CA ALA A 20 3.32 18.45 -16.93
C ALA A 20 2.43 19.58 -16.36
N GLY A 21 2.96 20.32 -15.38
CA GLY A 21 2.24 21.40 -14.70
C GLY A 21 1.31 20.96 -13.57
N TRP A 22 1.14 19.67 -13.32
CA TRP A 22 0.42 19.18 -12.14
C TRP A 22 1.36 18.96 -10.96
N LYS A 23 0.91 19.41 -9.78
CA LYS A 23 1.56 19.15 -8.50
C LYS A 23 0.77 18.09 -7.72
N ILE A 24 1.39 16.96 -7.49
CA ILE A 24 0.73 15.77 -6.94
C ILE A 24 1.36 15.41 -5.60
N LEU A 25 0.54 15.30 -4.57
CA LEU A 25 0.97 14.77 -3.29
C LEU A 25 0.86 13.23 -3.30
N VAL A 26 1.96 12.55 -2.97
CA VAL A 26 1.99 11.10 -2.79
C VAL A 26 2.25 10.76 -1.33
N THR A 27 1.32 10.08 -0.69
CA THR A 27 1.52 9.56 0.66
C THR A 27 2.25 8.21 0.61
N ARG A 28 3.22 8.00 1.52
CA ARG A 28 4.02 6.77 1.55
C ARG A 28 4.40 6.35 2.95
N PRO A 29 4.77 5.06 3.19
CA PRO A 29 5.53 4.66 4.35
C PRO A 29 6.90 5.34 4.38
N LYS A 30 7.36 5.73 5.57
CA LYS A 30 8.63 6.47 5.75
C LYS A 30 9.85 5.72 5.17
N GLU A 31 9.83 4.39 5.25
CA GLU A 31 10.94 3.51 4.90
C GLU A 31 11.01 3.14 3.41
N ASN A 32 10.02 3.51 2.61
CA ASN A 32 9.92 3.08 1.21
C ASN A 32 10.18 4.22 0.24
N ILE A 33 11.03 3.97 -0.77
CA ILE A 33 11.10 4.81 -1.97
C ILE A 33 9.80 4.61 -2.74
N SER A 34 9.09 5.69 -3.01
CA SER A 34 7.80 5.63 -3.69
C SER A 34 7.98 5.37 -5.19
N ARG A 35 7.73 4.12 -5.62
CA ARG A 35 7.61 3.80 -7.06
C ARG A 35 6.53 4.66 -7.71
N THR A 36 5.43 4.93 -7.02
CA THR A 36 4.36 5.80 -7.51
C THR A 36 4.87 7.20 -7.79
N ALA A 37 5.66 7.79 -6.87
CA ALA A 37 6.26 9.11 -7.08
C ALA A 37 7.22 9.14 -8.28
N ALA A 38 8.05 8.09 -8.44
CA ALA A 38 8.95 7.99 -9.58
C ALA A 38 8.18 7.97 -10.91
N LEU A 39 7.16 7.11 -11.03
CA LEU A 39 6.33 7.02 -12.24
C LEU A 39 5.58 8.32 -12.55
N LEU A 40 5.07 9.02 -11.53
CA LEU A 40 4.42 10.33 -11.74
C LEU A 40 5.41 11.39 -12.23
N ARG A 41 6.65 11.41 -11.69
CA ARG A 41 7.70 12.31 -12.17
C ARG A 41 8.11 12.00 -13.61
N GLU A 42 8.23 10.73 -13.98
CA GLU A 42 8.49 10.31 -15.37
C GLU A 42 7.42 10.80 -16.34
N LYS A 43 6.18 10.98 -15.86
CA LYS A 43 5.06 11.56 -16.61
C LYS A 43 5.00 13.09 -16.56
N GLY A 44 5.94 13.75 -15.89
CA GLY A 44 6.09 15.21 -15.86
C GLY A 44 5.43 15.91 -14.67
N ALA A 45 4.90 15.18 -13.70
CA ALA A 45 4.34 15.80 -12.49
C ALA A 45 5.41 16.35 -11.55
N GLU A 46 5.14 17.49 -10.92
CA GLU A 46 5.80 17.88 -9.68
C GLU A 46 5.24 17.00 -8.54
N VAL A 47 6.10 16.26 -7.83
CA VAL A 47 5.63 15.30 -6.82
C VAL A 47 6.17 15.67 -5.44
N LEU A 48 5.25 15.96 -4.53
CA LEU A 48 5.48 16.04 -3.09
C LEU A 48 5.30 14.68 -2.45
N GLU A 49 6.33 14.17 -1.78
CA GLU A 49 6.25 12.91 -1.05
C GLU A 49 6.05 13.18 0.45
N LEU A 50 4.87 12.80 0.97
CA LEU A 50 4.54 12.89 2.38
C LEU A 50 4.75 11.54 3.05
N PRO A 51 5.78 11.37 3.89
CA PRO A 51 5.89 10.22 4.78
C PRO A 51 4.79 10.31 5.84
N SER A 52 3.67 9.63 5.63
CA SER A 52 2.49 9.75 6.48
C SER A 52 2.33 8.59 7.46
N ILE A 53 3.01 7.47 7.20
CA ILE A 53 2.98 6.28 8.05
C ILE A 53 4.36 5.69 8.24
N SER A 54 4.56 5.01 9.36
CA SER A 54 5.70 4.12 9.64
C SER A 54 5.20 2.74 10.04
N ILE A 55 5.95 1.72 9.67
CA ILE A 55 5.67 0.34 10.08
C ILE A 55 6.52 0.05 11.31
N ILE A 56 5.86 -0.09 12.44
CA ILE A 56 6.49 -0.28 13.74
C ILE A 56 6.27 -1.74 14.16
N PRO A 57 7.31 -2.60 14.16
CA PRO A 57 7.19 -3.93 14.74
C PRO A 57 6.72 -3.83 16.19
N LEU A 58 5.80 -4.69 16.62
CA LEU A 58 5.38 -4.74 18.02
C LEU A 58 6.59 -5.06 18.91
N GLU A 59 6.64 -4.47 20.10
CA GLU A 59 7.69 -4.77 21.09
C GLU A 59 7.63 -6.23 21.52
N ASP A 60 6.43 -6.72 21.81
CA ASP A 60 6.20 -8.14 22.12
C ASP A 60 5.96 -8.95 20.85
N GLN A 61 6.98 -9.71 20.47
CA GLN A 61 6.96 -10.68 19.37
C GLN A 61 6.87 -12.13 19.85
N SER A 62 6.52 -12.36 21.12
CA SER A 62 6.52 -13.70 21.74
C SER A 62 5.68 -14.72 20.96
N ARG A 63 4.48 -14.33 20.51
CA ARG A 63 3.60 -15.16 19.69
C ARG A 63 4.19 -15.52 18.32
N LEU A 64 4.86 -14.55 17.67
CA LEU A 64 5.55 -14.83 16.41
C LEU A 64 6.75 -15.76 16.64
N TYR A 65 7.53 -15.54 17.71
CA TYR A 65 8.66 -16.41 18.03
C TYR A 65 8.23 -17.81 18.44
N GLN A 66 7.10 -17.94 19.11
CA GLN A 66 6.47 -19.24 19.37
C GLN A 66 6.09 -19.92 18.04
N ALA A 67 5.45 -19.21 17.09
CA ALA A 67 5.17 -19.76 15.77
C ALA A 67 6.45 -20.18 15.03
N PHE A 68 7.54 -19.41 15.14
CA PHE A 68 8.81 -19.76 14.54
C PHE A 68 9.43 -21.04 15.11
N SER A 69 9.20 -21.36 16.40
CA SER A 69 9.74 -22.58 17.01
C SER A 69 9.20 -23.87 16.38
N HIS A 70 8.02 -23.78 15.75
CA HIS A 70 7.38 -24.88 15.03
C HIS A 70 6.95 -24.50 13.60
N ILE A 71 7.69 -23.60 12.97
CA ILE A 71 7.35 -23.04 11.66
C ILE A 71 7.14 -24.10 10.58
N ARG A 72 7.83 -25.23 10.67
CA ARG A 72 7.68 -26.34 9.72
C ARG A 72 6.36 -27.12 9.84
N SER A 73 5.60 -26.89 10.92
CA SER A 73 4.31 -27.53 11.09
C SER A 73 3.16 -26.79 10.42
N TYR A 74 3.40 -25.61 9.87
CA TYR A 74 2.38 -24.88 9.11
C TYR A 74 2.30 -25.39 7.68
N ASP A 75 1.09 -25.57 7.20
CA ASP A 75 0.77 -25.89 5.81
C ASP A 75 0.67 -24.63 4.95
N TRP A 76 0.22 -23.52 5.56
CA TRP A 76 0.06 -22.23 4.89
C TRP A 76 0.61 -21.07 5.72
N LEU A 77 1.27 -20.15 5.01
CA LEU A 77 1.62 -18.81 5.51
C LEU A 77 0.85 -17.78 4.69
N VAL A 78 0.01 -16.99 5.35
CA VAL A 78 -0.92 -16.07 4.67
C VAL A 78 -0.57 -14.62 4.99
N PHE A 79 -0.32 -13.81 3.96
CA PHE A 79 0.11 -12.42 4.10
C PHE A 79 -0.87 -11.45 3.44
N THR A 80 -1.34 -10.48 4.22
CA THR A 80 -2.32 -9.48 3.80
C THR A 80 -1.69 -8.12 3.47
N SER A 81 -0.36 -7.99 3.51
CA SER A 81 0.32 -6.74 3.19
C SER A 81 1.80 -6.92 2.87
N PRO A 82 2.39 -6.04 2.05
CA PRO A 82 3.84 -5.98 1.86
C PRO A 82 4.62 -5.74 3.17
N ALA A 83 4.08 -4.91 4.06
CA ALA A 83 4.68 -4.60 5.36
C ALA A 83 4.76 -5.84 6.26
N GLY A 84 3.71 -6.67 6.27
CA GLY A 84 3.71 -7.93 7.00
C GLY A 84 4.81 -8.88 6.56
N VAL A 85 5.06 -8.96 5.24
CA VAL A 85 6.17 -9.75 4.68
C VAL A 85 7.52 -9.23 5.16
N GLU A 86 7.74 -7.91 5.08
CA GLU A 86 9.01 -7.29 5.51
C GLU A 86 9.27 -7.51 7.01
N VAL A 87 8.26 -7.30 7.85
CA VAL A 87 8.39 -7.52 9.30
C VAL A 87 8.68 -8.99 9.60
N PHE A 88 7.96 -9.91 8.97
CA PHE A 88 8.13 -11.35 9.18
C PHE A 88 9.57 -11.79 8.87
N PHE A 89 10.10 -11.46 7.70
CA PHE A 89 11.46 -11.84 7.32
C PHE A 89 12.54 -11.13 8.17
N ARG A 90 12.32 -9.86 8.54
CA ARG A 90 13.22 -9.15 9.47
C ARG A 90 13.28 -9.84 10.84
N GLN A 91 12.15 -10.36 11.33
CA GLN A 91 12.14 -11.11 12.59
C GLN A 91 12.79 -12.50 12.46
N MET A 92 12.64 -13.18 11.32
CA MET A 92 13.38 -14.42 11.03
C MET A 92 14.90 -14.15 11.05
N GLU A 93 15.36 -13.11 10.37
CA GLU A 93 16.77 -12.70 10.33
C GLU A 93 17.30 -12.39 11.74
N LYS A 94 16.55 -11.57 12.51
CA LYS A 94 16.91 -11.25 13.91
C LYS A 94 17.07 -12.50 14.79
N LYS A 95 16.27 -13.54 14.52
CA LYS A 95 16.35 -14.84 15.22
C LYS A 95 17.29 -15.83 14.54
N LYS A 96 17.98 -15.43 13.47
CA LYS A 96 18.86 -16.29 12.66
C LYS A 96 18.15 -17.56 12.15
N ILE A 97 16.89 -17.43 11.79
CA ILE A 97 16.09 -18.51 11.22
C ILE A 97 16.28 -18.52 9.72
N ASP A 98 16.75 -19.63 9.19
CA ASP A 98 16.97 -19.81 7.75
C ASP A 98 15.67 -19.95 6.99
N LEU A 99 15.63 -19.40 5.76
CA LEU A 99 14.47 -19.46 4.86
C LEU A 99 14.02 -20.91 4.59
N ARG A 100 14.96 -21.84 4.54
CA ARG A 100 14.70 -23.29 4.41
C ARG A 100 13.87 -23.87 5.57
N SER A 101 13.76 -23.14 6.68
CA SER A 101 12.93 -23.52 7.81
C SER A 101 11.42 -23.40 7.51
N LEU A 102 11.01 -22.65 6.46
CA LEU A 102 9.64 -22.61 6.00
C LEU A 102 9.15 -23.96 5.45
N GLY A 103 10.11 -24.84 5.09
CA GLY A 103 9.81 -26.20 4.66
C GLY A 103 8.94 -26.23 3.40
N ASN A 104 7.84 -26.97 3.46
CA ASN A 104 6.86 -27.12 2.37
C ASN A 104 5.62 -26.25 2.56
N ALA A 105 5.66 -25.27 3.49
CA ALA A 105 4.55 -24.36 3.70
C ALA A 105 4.22 -23.58 2.42
N LYS A 106 2.98 -23.63 2.00
CA LYS A 106 2.46 -22.85 0.88
C LYS A 106 2.28 -21.40 1.29
N ILE A 107 2.45 -20.50 0.34
CA ILE A 107 2.35 -19.05 0.56
C ILE A 107 1.09 -18.52 -0.12
N ALA A 108 0.20 -17.90 0.66
CA ALA A 108 -0.92 -17.15 0.12
C ALA A 108 -0.72 -15.64 0.36
N VAL A 109 -1.01 -14.84 -0.66
CA VAL A 109 -0.84 -13.38 -0.61
C VAL A 109 -2.12 -12.68 -1.08
N ILE A 110 -2.42 -11.52 -0.48
CA ILE A 110 -3.65 -10.79 -0.79
C ILE A 110 -3.64 -10.12 -2.18
N GLY A 111 -2.48 -9.84 -2.75
CA GLY A 111 -2.39 -9.12 -4.02
C GLY A 111 -0.96 -8.89 -4.50
N GLU A 112 -0.82 -8.24 -5.66
CA GLU A 112 0.44 -8.07 -6.38
C GLU A 112 1.55 -7.37 -5.57
N GLY A 113 1.23 -6.37 -4.76
CA GLY A 113 2.23 -5.69 -3.92
C GLY A 113 2.86 -6.63 -2.89
N THR A 114 2.05 -7.52 -2.30
CA THR A 114 2.52 -8.54 -1.34
C THR A 114 3.29 -9.65 -2.06
N LYS A 115 2.79 -10.10 -3.21
CA LYS A 115 3.46 -11.07 -4.08
C LYS A 115 4.86 -10.60 -4.47
N LYS A 116 5.01 -9.34 -4.89
CA LYS A 116 6.29 -8.76 -5.26
C LYS A 116 7.34 -8.92 -4.16
N LYS A 117 6.96 -8.74 -2.88
CA LYS A 117 7.86 -8.88 -1.73
C LYS A 117 8.40 -10.30 -1.53
N PHE A 118 7.63 -11.30 -1.93
CA PHE A 118 8.10 -12.69 -1.98
C PHE A 118 9.00 -12.96 -3.19
N LEU A 119 8.64 -12.44 -4.36
CA LEU A 119 9.46 -12.58 -5.58
C LEU A 119 10.86 -11.94 -5.42
N GLU A 120 10.97 -10.81 -4.70
CA GLU A 120 12.25 -10.17 -4.34
C GLU A 120 13.16 -11.10 -3.52
N ARG A 121 12.62 -12.15 -2.90
CA ARG A 121 13.31 -13.19 -2.11
C ARG A 121 13.41 -14.54 -2.82
N GLY A 122 13.03 -14.60 -4.09
CA GLY A 122 13.05 -15.84 -4.88
C GLY A 122 11.93 -16.82 -4.53
N ILE A 123 10.90 -16.39 -3.79
CA ILE A 123 9.76 -17.22 -3.42
C ILE A 123 8.56 -16.87 -4.30
N TYR A 124 7.95 -17.87 -4.89
CA TYR A 124 6.73 -17.72 -5.70
C TYR A 124 5.53 -18.08 -4.82
N PRO A 125 4.60 -17.15 -4.55
CA PRO A 125 3.38 -17.48 -3.83
C PRO A 125 2.53 -18.50 -4.58
N ASP A 126 1.94 -19.44 -3.83
CA ASP A 126 1.11 -20.53 -4.37
C ASP A 126 -0.33 -20.08 -4.62
N PHE A 127 -0.78 -19.03 -3.92
CA PHE A 127 -2.16 -18.56 -4.02
C PHE A 127 -2.26 -17.04 -3.92
N MET A 128 -3.16 -16.47 -4.74
CA MET A 128 -3.58 -15.07 -4.70
C MET A 128 -5.05 -15.00 -5.12
N PRO A 129 -5.93 -14.27 -4.38
CA PRO A 129 -7.35 -14.24 -4.68
C PRO A 129 -7.68 -13.44 -5.94
N SER A 130 -8.86 -13.67 -6.49
CA SER A 130 -9.38 -12.95 -7.67
C SER A 130 -9.67 -11.46 -7.37
N VAL A 131 -10.03 -11.14 -6.12
CA VAL A 131 -10.20 -9.77 -5.61
C VAL A 131 -9.29 -9.58 -4.40
N TYR A 132 -8.55 -8.47 -4.38
CA TYR A 132 -7.49 -8.21 -3.39
C TYR A 132 -8.07 -7.68 -2.07
N ASP A 133 -8.90 -8.50 -1.42
CA ASP A 133 -9.45 -8.23 -0.08
C ASP A 133 -9.42 -9.48 0.81
N GLY A 134 -9.49 -9.27 2.13
CA GLY A 134 -9.34 -10.35 3.10
C GLY A 134 -10.50 -11.35 3.08
N ASN A 135 -11.72 -10.92 2.74
CA ASN A 135 -12.89 -11.79 2.68
C ASN A 135 -12.78 -12.75 1.50
N THR A 136 -12.48 -12.22 0.29
CA THR A 136 -12.29 -13.03 -0.91
C THR A 136 -11.11 -13.99 -0.73
N LEU A 137 -9.98 -13.52 -0.17
CA LEU A 137 -8.84 -14.38 0.16
C LEU A 137 -9.26 -15.53 1.10
N GLY A 138 -10.04 -15.23 2.15
CA GLY A 138 -10.50 -16.24 3.10
C GLY A 138 -11.42 -17.28 2.46
N LYS A 139 -12.36 -16.85 1.64
CA LYS A 139 -13.32 -17.75 0.96
C LYS A 139 -12.64 -18.63 -0.11
N GLU A 140 -11.86 -18.00 -0.99
CA GLU A 140 -11.23 -18.74 -2.11
C GLU A 140 -10.13 -19.68 -1.62
N LEU A 141 -9.29 -19.24 -0.66
CA LEU A 141 -8.31 -20.12 -0.02
C LEU A 141 -9.02 -21.21 0.78
N GLY A 142 -10.05 -20.86 1.54
CA GLY A 142 -10.83 -21.81 2.33
C GLY A 142 -11.43 -22.94 1.50
N ALA A 143 -11.82 -22.67 0.26
CA ALA A 143 -12.32 -23.68 -0.66
C ALA A 143 -11.27 -24.73 -1.10
N LEU A 144 -9.98 -24.44 -0.90
CA LEU A 144 -8.86 -25.35 -1.19
C LEU A 144 -8.43 -26.18 0.02
N LEU A 145 -8.96 -25.88 1.20
CA LEU A 145 -8.59 -26.54 2.45
C LEU A 145 -9.47 -27.75 2.71
N ASN A 146 -8.92 -28.72 3.44
CA ASN A 146 -9.65 -29.93 3.89
C ASN A 146 -10.04 -29.88 5.38
N GLY A 147 -9.67 -28.82 6.09
CA GLY A 147 -10.02 -28.59 7.48
C GLY A 147 -9.00 -29.10 8.52
N THR A 148 -7.89 -29.67 8.08
CA THR A 148 -6.83 -30.18 8.98
C THR A 148 -5.58 -29.31 8.98
N GLU A 149 -5.53 -28.30 8.10
CA GLU A 149 -4.36 -27.46 7.88
C GLU A 149 -4.06 -26.55 9.08
N LYS A 150 -2.77 -26.30 9.28
CA LYS A 150 -2.25 -25.26 10.16
C LYS A 150 -1.84 -24.03 9.36
N ILE A 151 -2.41 -22.89 9.71
CA ILE A 151 -2.26 -21.65 8.99
C ILE A 151 -1.69 -20.59 9.90
N LEU A 152 -0.61 -19.92 9.48
CA LEU A 152 -0.06 -18.75 10.16
C LEU A 152 -0.42 -17.48 9.37
N ILE A 153 -0.97 -16.47 10.06
CA ILE A 153 -1.32 -15.17 9.50
C ILE A 153 -0.58 -14.07 10.27
N PRO A 154 0.65 -13.70 9.87
CA PRO A 154 1.33 -12.53 10.42
C PRO A 154 0.68 -11.26 9.86
N ARG A 155 0.17 -10.37 10.73
CA ARG A 155 -0.58 -9.18 10.27
C ARG A 155 -0.35 -7.94 11.13
N ALA A 156 -0.93 -6.81 10.70
CA ALA A 156 -1.03 -5.61 11.51
C ALA A 156 -1.91 -5.83 12.75
N SER A 157 -1.60 -5.17 13.86
CA SER A 157 -2.37 -5.28 15.12
C SER A 157 -3.83 -4.86 14.94
N LEU A 158 -4.08 -3.77 14.20
CA LEU A 158 -5.42 -3.26 13.86
C LEU A 158 -5.98 -3.82 12.53
N GLY A 159 -5.38 -4.89 11.99
CA GLY A 159 -5.86 -5.53 10.77
C GLY A 159 -7.23 -6.20 10.94
N ASN A 160 -8.00 -6.28 9.83
CA ASN A 160 -9.28 -6.97 9.81
C ASN A 160 -9.11 -8.46 10.16
N ARG A 161 -9.99 -8.98 11.02
CA ARG A 161 -9.99 -10.39 11.47
C ARG A 161 -10.84 -11.32 10.60
N GLU A 162 -11.62 -10.76 9.66
CA GLU A 162 -12.53 -11.54 8.79
C GLU A 162 -11.83 -12.70 8.08
N LEU A 163 -10.61 -12.48 7.58
CA LEU A 163 -9.81 -13.54 6.95
C LEU A 163 -9.61 -14.74 7.89
N ALA A 164 -9.17 -14.47 9.12
CA ALA A 164 -8.91 -15.54 10.09
C ALA A 164 -10.22 -16.26 10.50
N GLU A 165 -11.32 -15.53 10.60
CA GLU A 165 -12.63 -16.07 10.89
C GLU A 165 -13.15 -16.96 9.75
N GLU A 166 -13.02 -16.52 8.49
CA GLU A 166 -13.39 -17.33 7.32
C GLU A 166 -12.58 -18.63 7.24
N LEU A 167 -11.27 -18.56 7.44
CA LEU A 167 -10.43 -19.77 7.41
C LEU A 167 -10.73 -20.73 8.56
N LYS A 168 -11.07 -20.23 9.76
CA LYS A 168 -11.49 -21.09 10.89
C LYS A 168 -12.79 -21.85 10.62
N LYS A 169 -13.70 -21.31 9.81
CA LYS A 169 -14.96 -22.01 9.44
C LYS A 169 -14.71 -23.30 8.68
N THR A 170 -13.57 -23.47 8.04
CA THR A 170 -13.18 -24.71 7.33
C THR A 170 -12.78 -25.85 8.28
N GLY A 171 -12.51 -25.55 9.56
CA GLY A 171 -11.94 -26.48 10.53
C GLY A 171 -10.43 -26.34 10.69
N ALA A 172 -9.74 -25.53 9.86
CA ALA A 172 -8.30 -25.30 9.92
C ALA A 172 -7.87 -24.65 11.25
N GLN A 173 -6.67 -24.99 11.71
CA GLN A 173 -6.03 -24.34 12.87
C GLN A 173 -5.36 -23.05 12.43
N VAL A 174 -5.88 -21.91 12.88
CA VAL A 174 -5.40 -20.59 12.44
C VAL A 174 -4.72 -19.84 13.58
N ASP A 175 -3.42 -19.61 13.43
CA ASP A 175 -2.61 -18.73 14.26
C ASP A 175 -2.62 -17.32 13.67
N ASP A 176 -3.54 -16.48 14.14
CA ASP A 176 -3.67 -15.08 13.77
C ASP A 176 -2.76 -14.22 14.68
N VAL A 177 -1.59 -13.82 14.15
CA VAL A 177 -0.49 -13.23 14.93
C VAL A 177 -0.27 -11.78 14.55
N PRO A 178 -0.64 -10.80 15.39
CA PRO A 178 -0.22 -9.41 15.24
C PRO A 178 1.31 -9.31 15.36
N THR A 179 1.96 -8.64 14.39
CA THR A 179 3.43 -8.53 14.31
C THR A 179 3.91 -7.10 14.23
N TYR A 180 3.06 -6.19 13.79
CA TYR A 180 3.40 -4.78 13.65
C TYR A 180 2.15 -3.90 13.82
N GLU A 181 2.40 -2.64 14.02
CA GLU A 181 1.39 -1.58 13.96
C GLU A 181 1.79 -0.52 12.94
N THR A 182 0.79 0.24 12.49
CA THR A 182 1.00 1.40 11.64
C THR A 182 1.01 2.64 12.52
N GLY A 183 2.18 3.25 12.66
CA GLY A 183 2.32 4.57 13.27
C GLY A 183 2.07 5.68 12.26
N TYR A 184 1.54 6.80 12.70
CA TYR A 184 1.41 8.00 11.89
C TYR A 184 2.63 8.90 12.11
N VAL A 185 3.16 9.47 11.01
CA VAL A 185 4.34 10.31 11.03
C VAL A 185 3.92 11.71 10.62
N SER A 186 4.21 12.70 11.47
CA SER A 186 4.16 14.09 11.06
C SER A 186 5.50 14.49 10.44
N CYS A 187 5.48 15.11 9.27
CA CYS A 187 6.67 15.60 8.58
C CYS A 187 6.70 17.14 8.64
N PRO A 188 7.46 17.76 9.56
CA PRO A 188 7.47 19.21 9.72
C PRO A 188 8.15 19.96 8.56
N LEU A 189 8.80 19.23 7.62
CA LEU A 189 9.52 19.82 6.49
C LEU A 189 8.61 20.18 5.31
N ILE A 190 7.38 19.67 5.29
CA ILE A 190 6.39 19.92 4.25
C ILE A 190 5.20 20.58 4.91
N ASN A 191 4.83 21.77 4.47
CA ASN A 191 3.61 22.44 4.92
C ASN A 191 2.45 22.07 3.99
N GLU A 192 2.16 20.79 3.90
CA GLU A 192 1.12 20.23 3.02
C GLU A 192 -0.25 20.87 3.28
N LYS A 193 -0.56 21.22 4.51
CA LYS A 193 -1.80 21.90 4.86
C LYS A 193 -1.89 23.24 4.14
N ARG A 194 -0.85 24.05 4.20
CA ARG A 194 -0.77 25.34 3.52
C ARG A 194 -0.86 25.19 2.01
N GLU A 195 -0.17 24.22 1.44
CA GLU A 195 -0.19 23.94 -0.02
C GLU A 195 -1.62 23.58 -0.51
N PHE A 196 -2.41 22.84 0.27
CA PHE A 196 -3.82 22.58 -0.04
C PHE A 196 -4.70 23.83 0.17
N GLU A 197 -4.47 24.63 1.24
CA GLU A 197 -5.19 25.87 1.48
C GLU A 197 -4.97 26.90 0.38
N GLU A 198 -3.74 26.99 -0.14
CA GLU A 198 -3.37 27.86 -1.26
C GLU A 198 -3.80 27.28 -2.63
N GLY A 199 -4.29 26.04 -2.69
CA GLY A 199 -4.73 25.39 -3.92
C GLY A 199 -3.60 25.05 -4.89
N THR A 200 -2.37 24.86 -4.38
CA THR A 200 -1.20 24.54 -5.20
C THR A 200 -1.05 23.05 -5.48
N ILE A 201 -1.75 22.18 -4.76
CA ILE A 201 -1.77 20.73 -4.99
C ILE A 201 -3.03 20.35 -5.79
N ASP A 202 -2.84 19.80 -6.98
CA ASP A 202 -3.91 19.41 -7.88
C ASP A 202 -4.58 18.09 -7.45
N LEU A 203 -3.79 17.16 -6.90
CA LEU A 203 -4.27 15.80 -6.57
C LEU A 203 -3.45 15.18 -5.44
N ALA A 204 -4.11 14.47 -4.53
CA ALA A 204 -3.47 13.56 -3.58
C ALA A 204 -3.64 12.11 -4.04
N VAL A 205 -2.58 11.31 -3.96
CA VAL A 205 -2.56 9.90 -4.37
C VAL A 205 -2.39 9.00 -3.15
N PHE A 206 -3.33 8.07 -2.96
CA PHE A 206 -3.39 7.17 -1.82
C PHE A 206 -3.33 5.70 -2.26
N THR A 207 -2.37 4.96 -1.74
CA THR A 207 -2.15 3.54 -2.04
C THR A 207 -2.69 2.59 -0.97
N SER A 208 -3.25 3.12 0.13
CA SER A 208 -3.89 2.33 1.19
C SER A 208 -4.77 3.20 2.08
N ALA A 209 -5.71 2.59 2.81
CA ALA A 209 -6.53 3.29 3.80
C ALA A 209 -5.67 3.90 4.96
N SER A 210 -4.55 3.26 5.31
CA SER A 210 -3.65 3.78 6.33
C SER A 210 -2.92 5.05 5.89
N THR A 211 -2.58 5.20 4.60
CA THR A 211 -1.98 6.43 4.08
C THR A 211 -2.99 7.60 4.05
N VAL A 212 -4.28 7.33 3.81
CA VAL A 212 -5.35 8.35 3.98
C VAL A 212 -5.39 8.83 5.44
N LYS A 213 -5.46 7.90 6.40
CA LYS A 213 -5.46 8.25 7.82
C LYS A 213 -4.22 9.03 8.24
N GLY A 214 -3.04 8.60 7.76
CA GLY A 214 -1.78 9.32 8.02
C GLY A 214 -1.76 10.73 7.44
N PHE A 215 -2.33 10.93 6.26
CA PHE A 215 -2.52 12.26 5.67
C PHE A 215 -3.41 13.13 6.56
N VAL A 216 -4.56 12.62 6.99
CA VAL A 216 -5.50 13.35 7.84
C VAL A 216 -4.86 13.71 9.19
N GLU A 217 -4.08 12.81 9.79
CA GLU A 217 -3.37 13.08 11.03
C GLU A 217 -2.32 14.19 10.89
N SER A 218 -1.61 14.25 9.76
CA SER A 218 -0.60 15.30 9.49
C SER A 218 -1.20 16.64 9.07
N THR A 219 -2.44 16.64 8.52
CA THR A 219 -3.11 17.85 8.01
C THR A 219 -4.33 18.25 8.84
N LYS A 220 -4.31 17.99 10.15
CA LYS A 220 -5.43 18.32 11.06
C LYS A 220 -5.95 19.75 10.89
N GLY A 221 -7.28 19.88 10.70
CA GLY A 221 -7.95 21.16 10.48
C GLY A 221 -7.96 21.65 9.04
N LEU A 222 -7.54 20.82 8.05
CA LEU A 222 -7.77 21.08 6.64
C LEU A 222 -9.25 20.81 6.30
N ASP A 223 -9.81 21.59 5.40
CA ASP A 223 -11.10 21.28 4.76
C ASP A 223 -10.89 20.19 3.70
N TYR A 224 -11.19 18.94 4.06
CA TYR A 224 -10.96 17.79 3.20
C TYR A 224 -11.89 17.75 1.99
N SER A 225 -13.01 18.50 1.96
CA SER A 225 -13.87 18.61 0.77
C SER A 225 -13.15 19.23 -0.44
N ARG A 226 -12.06 19.95 -0.19
CA ARG A 226 -11.19 20.55 -1.20
C ARG A 226 -10.09 19.61 -1.72
N VAL A 227 -9.92 18.44 -1.08
CA VAL A 227 -8.90 17.47 -1.45
C VAL A 227 -9.44 16.53 -2.51
N ARG A 228 -8.82 16.56 -3.68
CA ARG A 228 -9.04 15.56 -4.74
C ARG A 228 -8.15 14.36 -4.47
N ALA A 229 -8.72 13.16 -4.39
CA ALA A 229 -8.05 11.96 -3.91
C ALA A 229 -8.12 10.82 -4.95
N ALA A 230 -7.01 10.47 -5.58
CA ALA A 230 -6.90 9.26 -6.39
C ALA A 230 -6.55 8.06 -5.50
N CYS A 231 -7.45 7.08 -5.47
CA CYS A 231 -7.39 5.92 -4.59
C CYS A 231 -7.14 4.63 -5.37
N ILE A 232 -6.20 3.81 -4.89
CA ILE A 232 -5.83 2.55 -5.55
C ILE A 232 -6.93 1.48 -5.54
N GLY A 233 -7.92 1.58 -4.65
CA GLY A 233 -8.97 0.57 -4.54
C GLY A 233 -10.05 0.93 -3.54
N LYS A 234 -11.05 0.06 -3.42
CA LYS A 234 -12.30 0.28 -2.66
C LYS A 234 -12.08 0.68 -1.20
N GLN A 235 -11.19 0.00 -0.48
CA GLN A 235 -10.92 0.29 0.94
C GLN A 235 -10.27 1.66 1.13
N THR A 236 -9.37 2.03 0.22
CA THR A 236 -8.69 3.34 0.23
C THR A 236 -9.70 4.44 -0.08
N ARG A 237 -10.56 4.24 -1.09
CA ARG A 237 -11.64 5.16 -1.43
C ARG A 237 -12.60 5.36 -0.27
N ALA A 238 -13.11 4.27 0.33
CA ALA A 238 -14.02 4.35 1.48
C ALA A 238 -13.41 5.13 2.67
N ALA A 239 -12.10 4.98 2.90
CA ALA A 239 -11.40 5.77 3.91
C ALA A 239 -11.35 7.27 3.54
N ALA A 240 -11.08 7.63 2.29
CA ALA A 240 -11.08 9.02 1.83
C ALA A 240 -12.49 9.64 1.83
N ASP A 241 -13.50 8.90 1.37
CA ASP A 241 -14.91 9.30 1.41
C ASP A 241 -15.37 9.63 2.85
N SER A 242 -14.92 8.85 3.84
CA SER A 242 -15.29 9.09 5.25
C SER A 242 -14.82 10.44 5.82
N TYR A 243 -13.85 11.07 5.17
CA TYR A 243 -13.37 12.42 5.50
C TYR A 243 -13.91 13.50 4.56
N GLY A 244 -14.81 13.15 3.63
CA GLY A 244 -15.45 14.09 2.70
C GLY A 244 -14.59 14.52 1.52
N MET A 245 -13.51 13.77 1.18
CA MET A 245 -12.66 14.06 0.03
C MET A 245 -13.39 13.80 -1.29
N GLN A 246 -12.98 14.49 -2.35
CA GLN A 246 -13.45 14.22 -3.72
C GLN A 246 -12.68 13.02 -4.29
N THR A 247 -13.29 11.84 -4.32
CA THR A 247 -12.58 10.59 -4.58
C THR A 247 -12.72 10.08 -6.00
N TYR A 248 -11.60 9.58 -6.54
CA TYR A 248 -11.49 8.85 -7.80
C TYR A 248 -10.83 7.51 -7.52
N MET A 249 -11.24 6.44 -8.18
CA MET A 249 -10.73 5.10 -7.93
C MET A 249 -10.21 4.47 -9.22
N SER A 250 -9.03 3.85 -9.16
CA SER A 250 -8.48 3.07 -10.27
C SER A 250 -9.32 1.81 -10.54
N GLU A 251 -9.34 1.36 -11.79
CA GLU A 251 -10.08 0.16 -12.21
C GLU A 251 -9.54 -1.11 -11.55
N LYS A 252 -8.20 -1.18 -11.43
CA LYS A 252 -7.50 -2.29 -10.78
C LYS A 252 -6.69 -1.75 -9.61
N ALA A 253 -6.56 -2.55 -8.55
CA ALA A 253 -5.76 -2.21 -7.37
C ALA A 253 -4.25 -2.37 -7.63
N THR A 254 -3.74 -1.73 -8.69
CA THR A 254 -2.34 -1.72 -9.10
C THR A 254 -1.83 -0.28 -9.25
N ILE A 255 -0.52 -0.07 -9.09
CA ILE A 255 0.09 1.25 -9.26
C ILE A 255 -0.07 1.72 -10.70
N ASP A 256 0.09 0.85 -11.68
CA ASP A 256 0.00 1.21 -13.09
C ASP A 256 -1.42 1.72 -13.43
N SER A 257 -2.49 1.04 -12.97
CA SER A 257 -3.87 1.50 -13.13
C SER A 257 -4.17 2.80 -12.39
N LEU A 258 -3.50 3.04 -11.25
CA LEU A 258 -3.59 4.30 -10.52
C LEU A 258 -2.95 5.46 -11.29
N ILE A 259 -1.80 5.24 -11.95
CA ILE A 259 -1.17 6.24 -12.83
C ILE A 259 -2.05 6.57 -14.03
N GLU A 260 -2.64 5.55 -14.69
CA GLU A 260 -3.59 5.73 -15.80
C GLU A 260 -4.80 6.57 -15.39
N LEU A 261 -5.33 6.37 -14.18
CA LEU A 261 -6.40 7.20 -13.62
C LEU A 261 -5.95 8.66 -13.52
N VAL A 262 -4.76 8.92 -12.96
CA VAL A 262 -4.22 10.28 -12.79
C VAL A 262 -4.07 10.99 -14.15
N GLU A 263 -3.52 10.32 -15.16
CA GLU A 263 -3.43 10.87 -16.52
C GLU A 263 -4.82 11.16 -17.12
N THR A 264 -5.80 10.30 -16.86
CA THR A 264 -7.18 10.49 -17.36
C THR A 264 -7.84 11.70 -16.71
N LEU A 265 -7.64 11.90 -15.41
CA LEU A 265 -8.18 13.06 -14.69
C LEU A 265 -7.63 14.36 -15.26
N LYS A 266 -6.31 14.45 -15.52
CA LYS A 266 -5.74 15.63 -16.12
C LYS A 266 -6.29 15.90 -17.53
N ARG A 267 -6.34 14.89 -18.39
CA ARG A 267 -6.89 15.01 -19.76
C ARG A 267 -8.35 15.47 -19.77
N SER A 268 -9.12 15.12 -18.75
CA SER A 268 -10.51 15.58 -18.65
C SER A 268 -10.63 17.08 -18.32
N GLU A 269 -9.68 17.63 -17.54
CA GLU A 269 -9.65 19.07 -17.25
C GLU A 269 -9.22 19.92 -18.44
N GLU A 270 -8.25 19.46 -19.21
CA GLU A 270 -7.77 20.17 -20.41
C GLU A 270 -8.83 20.30 -21.51
N LYS A 271 -9.90 19.47 -21.47
CA LYS A 271 -11.01 19.57 -22.40
C LYS A 271 -12.06 20.63 -22.03
N TRP A 272 -12.01 21.15 -20.81
CA TRP A 272 -12.98 22.11 -20.27
C TRP A 272 -12.38 23.53 -20.07
N ASN A 273 -11.07 23.69 -20.26
CA ASN A 273 -10.35 24.96 -20.32
C ASN A 273 -10.00 25.33 -21.77
#